data_7578943f388af665f36cf11c66e0bc3b
#
_entry.id   7578943f388af665f36cf11c66e0bc3b
#
_cell.length_a   1.000
_cell.length_b   1.000
_cell.length_c   1.000
_cell.angle_alpha   90.00
_cell.angle_beta   90.00
_cell.angle_gamma   90.00
#
_symmetry.space_group_name_H-M   'P 1'
#
loop_
_entity.id
_entity.type
_entity.pdbx_description
1 polymer ?
#
loop_
_entity_poly.entity_id
_entity_poly.type
_entity_poly.pdbx_seq_one_letter_code
_entity_poly.pdbx_strand_id
1 'polypeptide(L)'
;AAATCEPGLQVHAVTDLDAAVPEADIISCVTMARAPLVKGALLKPGAHLDLVGAYLPDMREADDDAFRRGSVFVDTRNGMEGSGEISAPVTAGVIGWNAVRADFYDLASGRHPGRTSADEITVCKNVGGGHLDLFTAEALMQALERRG
;
A
#
# COMPACT_ATOMS: atom_id res chain seq x y z
N ALA A 1 -26.07 3.03 -0.43
CA ALA A 1 -25.82 4.32 0.22
C ALA A 1 -24.98 5.15 -0.73
N ALA A 2 -25.55 6.24 -1.26
CA ALA A 2 -24.77 7.21 -2.02
C ALA A 2 -23.78 7.84 -1.04
N ALA A 3 -22.47 7.56 -1.22
CA ALA A 3 -21.45 8.29 -0.52
C ALA A 3 -21.59 9.76 -0.91
N THR A 4 -21.54 10.66 0.05
CA THR A 4 -21.41 12.10 -0.17
C THR A 4 -19.98 12.34 -0.68
N CYS A 5 -19.79 12.07 -1.98
CA CYS A 5 -18.53 12.38 -2.66
C CYS A 5 -18.47 13.88 -2.94
N GLU A 6 -17.26 14.42 -2.96
CA GLU A 6 -17.03 15.79 -3.39
C GLU A 6 -17.64 16.04 -4.79
N PRO A 7 -18.18 17.24 -5.06
CA PRO A 7 -18.73 17.56 -6.37
C PRO A 7 -17.69 17.35 -7.48
N GLY A 8 -18.00 16.49 -8.44
CA GLY A 8 -17.13 16.17 -9.59
C GLY A 8 -16.38 14.83 -9.47
N LEU A 9 -16.39 14.17 -8.31
CA LEU A 9 -15.83 12.83 -8.18
C LEU A 9 -16.78 11.80 -8.80
N GLN A 10 -16.27 11.02 -9.75
CA GLN A 10 -17.01 9.89 -10.33
C GLN A 10 -16.62 8.62 -9.58
N VAL A 11 -17.62 7.89 -9.06
CA VAL A 11 -17.42 6.62 -8.35
C VAL A 11 -18.12 5.51 -9.09
N HIS A 12 -17.37 4.48 -9.48
CA HIS A 12 -17.89 3.31 -10.18
C HIS A 12 -17.63 2.06 -9.36
N ALA A 13 -18.65 1.22 -9.16
CA ALA A 13 -18.47 -0.11 -8.61
C ALA A 13 -18.02 -1.06 -9.73
N VAL A 14 -16.98 -1.85 -9.47
CA VAL A 14 -16.49 -2.86 -10.39
C VAL A 14 -16.53 -4.24 -9.71
N THR A 15 -16.78 -5.29 -10.47
CA THR A 15 -16.83 -6.68 -10.02
C THR A 15 -15.67 -7.51 -10.57
N ASP A 16 -14.99 -7.01 -11.60
CA ASP A 16 -13.85 -7.65 -12.24
C ASP A 16 -12.57 -6.85 -11.92
N LEU A 17 -11.82 -7.32 -10.93
CA LEU A 17 -10.56 -6.69 -10.51
C LEU A 17 -9.48 -6.86 -11.58
N ASP A 18 -9.45 -7.97 -12.29
CA ASP A 18 -8.44 -8.22 -13.33
C ASP A 18 -8.58 -7.24 -14.50
N ALA A 19 -9.79 -6.77 -14.78
CA ALA A 19 -10.03 -5.72 -15.76
C ALA A 19 -9.75 -4.31 -15.21
N ALA A 20 -9.95 -4.08 -13.91
CA ALA A 20 -9.80 -2.76 -13.30
C ALA A 20 -8.35 -2.41 -12.95
N VAL A 21 -7.56 -3.39 -12.48
CA VAL A 21 -6.18 -3.20 -12.02
C VAL A 21 -5.27 -2.57 -13.09
N PRO A 22 -5.31 -3.00 -14.38
CA PRO A 22 -4.45 -2.42 -15.42
C PRO A 22 -4.72 -0.94 -15.72
N GLU A 23 -5.93 -0.46 -15.40
CA GLU A 23 -6.33 0.93 -15.68
C GLU A 23 -5.99 1.89 -14.51
N ALA A 24 -5.75 1.34 -13.32
CA ALA A 24 -5.57 2.13 -12.11
C ALA A 24 -4.15 2.70 -11.98
N ASP A 25 -4.03 3.98 -11.64
CA ASP A 25 -2.77 4.62 -11.26
C ASP A 25 -2.43 4.34 -9.80
N ILE A 26 -3.46 4.29 -8.94
CA ILE A 26 -3.34 3.99 -7.51
C ILE A 26 -4.35 2.90 -7.16
N ILE A 27 -3.87 1.87 -6.48
CA ILE A 27 -4.69 0.78 -5.98
C ILE A 27 -4.48 0.73 -4.48
N SER A 28 -5.55 0.88 -3.69
CA SER A 28 -5.49 0.74 -2.24
C SER A 28 -6.31 -0.47 -1.80
N CYS A 29 -5.66 -1.40 -1.13
CA CYS A 29 -6.26 -2.60 -0.58
C CYS A 29 -6.40 -2.46 0.93
N VAL A 30 -7.65 -2.51 1.41
CA VAL A 30 -7.99 -2.41 2.83
C VAL A 30 -8.89 -3.59 3.20
N THR A 31 -8.39 -4.81 2.99
CA THR A 31 -9.15 -6.04 3.14
C THR A 31 -8.52 -6.94 4.20
N MET A 32 -9.25 -7.97 4.62
CA MET A 32 -8.71 -9.06 5.43
C MET A 32 -8.53 -10.33 4.61
N ALA A 33 -8.18 -10.19 3.33
CA ALA A 33 -8.03 -11.31 2.42
C ALA A 33 -6.90 -12.26 2.87
N ARG A 34 -7.16 -13.56 2.71
CA ARG A 34 -6.17 -14.62 2.98
C ARG A 34 -5.58 -15.20 1.70
N ALA A 35 -6.13 -14.79 0.57
CA ALA A 35 -5.61 -15.10 -0.76
C ALA A 35 -5.47 -13.80 -1.55
N PRO A 36 -4.40 -13.65 -2.35
CA PRO A 36 -4.15 -12.44 -3.12
C PRO A 36 -5.33 -12.06 -4.02
N LEU A 37 -5.72 -10.79 -3.95
CA LEU A 37 -6.76 -10.17 -4.79
C LEU A 37 -6.13 -9.45 -5.98
N VAL A 38 -4.98 -8.79 -5.77
CA VAL A 38 -4.27 -8.04 -6.81
C VAL A 38 -3.17 -8.92 -7.41
N LYS A 39 -3.25 -9.11 -8.72
CA LYS A 39 -2.20 -9.79 -9.50
C LYS A 39 -1.16 -8.77 -9.93
N GLY A 40 0.06 -8.92 -9.44
CA GLY A 40 1.17 -8.01 -9.76
C GLY A 40 1.50 -7.94 -11.25
N ALA A 41 1.25 -9.02 -12.00
CA ALA A 41 1.42 -9.05 -13.45
C ALA A 41 0.54 -8.03 -14.19
N LEU A 42 -0.59 -7.63 -13.60
CA LEU A 42 -1.54 -6.68 -14.17
C LEU A 42 -1.24 -5.22 -13.83
N LEU A 43 -0.31 -4.95 -12.92
CA LEU A 43 0.08 -3.58 -12.58
C LEU A 43 0.74 -2.91 -13.78
N LYS A 44 0.20 -1.78 -14.21
CA LYS A 44 0.80 -1.00 -15.30
C LYS A 44 2.08 -0.28 -14.83
N PRO A 45 2.99 0.09 -15.75
CA PRO A 45 4.12 0.95 -15.40
C PRO A 45 3.65 2.21 -14.68
N GLY A 46 4.36 2.61 -13.63
CA GLY A 46 4.05 3.79 -12.83
C GLY A 46 2.95 3.61 -11.79
N ALA A 47 2.27 2.48 -11.72
CA ALA A 47 1.24 2.23 -10.72
C ALA A 47 1.78 2.29 -9.29
N HIS A 48 0.92 2.71 -8.36
CA HIS A 48 1.15 2.63 -6.92
C HIS A 48 0.19 1.65 -6.28
N LEU A 49 0.71 0.66 -5.57
CA LEU A 49 -0.06 -0.32 -4.82
C LEU A 49 0.12 -0.08 -3.33
N ASP A 50 -0.95 0.32 -2.66
CA ASP A 50 -1.03 0.54 -1.22
C ASP A 50 -1.76 -0.65 -0.57
N LEU A 51 -1.09 -1.33 0.36
CA LEU A 51 -1.52 -2.57 1.02
C LEU A 51 -1.67 -2.32 2.51
N VAL A 52 -2.92 -2.15 2.96
CA VAL A 52 -3.23 -1.78 4.35
C VAL A 52 -3.75 -2.97 5.15
N GLY A 53 -4.61 -3.80 4.53
CA GLY A 53 -5.49 -4.68 5.30
C GLY A 53 -4.85 -5.95 5.86
N ALA A 54 -3.84 -6.52 5.19
CA ALA A 54 -3.20 -7.78 5.60
C ALA A 54 -2.22 -7.57 6.76
N TYR A 55 -2.66 -7.76 7.99
CA TYR A 55 -1.86 -7.55 9.22
C TYR A 55 -1.48 -8.85 9.94
N LEU A 56 -2.11 -9.99 9.64
CA LEU A 56 -1.77 -11.29 10.20
C LEU A 56 -0.84 -12.08 9.26
N PRO A 57 -0.10 -13.09 9.78
CA PRO A 57 0.84 -13.88 8.98
C PRO A 57 0.21 -14.67 7.82
N ASP A 58 -1.09 -14.98 7.92
CA ASP A 58 -1.86 -15.76 6.94
C ASP A 58 -2.72 -14.88 6.00
N MET A 59 -2.54 -13.56 6.05
CA MET A 59 -3.26 -12.60 5.20
C MET A 59 -2.39 -12.10 4.06
N ARG A 60 -2.98 -12.01 2.86
CA ARG A 60 -2.35 -11.51 1.63
C ARG A 60 -3.37 -10.79 0.77
N GLU A 61 -3.04 -9.58 0.31
CA GLU A 61 -3.84 -8.78 -0.63
C GLU A 61 -3.26 -8.79 -2.05
N ALA A 62 -1.93 -8.91 -2.18
CA ALA A 62 -1.24 -8.98 -3.48
C ALA A 62 -0.46 -10.29 -3.64
N ASP A 63 -0.25 -10.71 -4.87
CA ASP A 63 0.56 -11.88 -5.19
C ASP A 63 2.07 -11.56 -5.21
N ASP A 64 2.88 -12.59 -5.44
CA ASP A 64 4.33 -12.49 -5.45
C ASP A 64 4.86 -11.61 -6.59
N ASP A 65 4.14 -11.51 -7.71
CA ASP A 65 4.58 -10.71 -8.84
C ASP A 65 4.52 -9.21 -8.54
N ALA A 66 3.63 -8.76 -7.65
CA ALA A 66 3.64 -7.38 -7.16
C ALA A 66 4.97 -7.04 -6.49
N PHE A 67 5.50 -7.94 -5.67
CA PHE A 67 6.76 -7.76 -4.95
C PHE A 67 8.01 -7.96 -5.81
N ARG A 68 7.94 -8.80 -6.86
CA ARG A 68 9.05 -8.95 -7.82
C ARG A 68 9.20 -7.72 -8.71
N ARG A 69 8.09 -7.09 -9.11
CA ARG A 69 8.05 -6.00 -10.07
C ARG A 69 8.14 -4.63 -9.41
N GLY A 70 7.65 -4.52 -8.18
CA GLY A 70 7.54 -3.24 -7.49
C GLY A 70 8.71 -2.93 -6.57
N SER A 71 8.99 -1.65 -6.40
CA SER A 71 9.85 -1.14 -5.33
C SER A 71 9.06 -1.12 -4.03
N VAL A 72 9.52 -1.88 -3.03
CA VAL A 72 8.79 -2.12 -1.79
C VAL A 72 9.17 -1.09 -0.73
N PHE A 73 8.16 -0.48 -0.15
CA PHE A 73 8.24 0.46 0.97
C PHE A 73 7.33 -0.01 2.11
N VAL A 74 7.60 0.45 3.32
CA VAL A 74 6.76 0.19 4.49
C VAL A 74 6.51 1.48 5.27
N ASP A 75 5.47 1.53 6.08
CA ASP A 75 5.27 2.63 7.02
C ASP A 75 6.36 2.63 8.09
N THR A 76 6.73 1.46 8.59
CA THR A 76 7.85 1.23 9.51
C THR A 76 8.44 -0.16 9.30
N ARG A 77 9.75 -0.31 9.49
CA ARG A 77 10.39 -1.63 9.47
C ARG A 77 10.05 -2.46 10.72
N ASN A 78 9.64 -1.78 11.79
CA ASN A 78 9.33 -2.44 13.04
C ASN A 78 8.00 -3.19 12.92
N GLY A 79 8.01 -4.49 13.08
CA GLY A 79 6.83 -5.35 13.01
C GLY A 79 6.47 -5.84 11.60
N MET A 80 7.23 -5.50 10.56
CA MET A 80 6.92 -5.94 9.19
C MET A 80 6.95 -7.48 9.04
N GLU A 81 7.68 -8.19 9.89
CA GLU A 81 7.75 -9.65 9.90
C GLU A 81 6.41 -10.30 10.32
N GLY A 82 5.58 -9.57 11.03
CA GLY A 82 4.26 -10.04 11.48
C GLY A 82 3.20 -10.07 10.38
N SER A 83 3.38 -9.31 9.31
CA SER A 83 2.46 -9.25 8.18
C SER A 83 2.78 -10.32 7.14
N GLY A 84 1.80 -11.17 6.82
CA GLY A 84 1.91 -12.18 5.76
C GLY A 84 2.18 -11.55 4.39
N GLU A 85 1.79 -10.29 4.19
CA GLU A 85 2.05 -9.55 2.96
C GLU A 85 3.54 -9.46 2.63
N ILE A 86 4.40 -9.28 3.63
CA ILE A 86 5.86 -9.23 3.47
C ILE A 86 6.51 -10.59 3.80
N SER A 87 6.10 -11.21 4.91
CA SER A 87 6.77 -12.42 5.40
C SER A 87 6.57 -13.63 4.51
N ALA A 88 5.42 -13.76 3.85
CA ALA A 88 5.15 -14.89 2.96
C ALA A 88 6.07 -14.88 1.71
N PRO A 89 6.18 -13.79 0.92
CA PRO A 89 7.11 -13.76 -0.20
C PRO A 89 8.59 -13.86 0.22
N VAL A 90 8.96 -13.41 1.43
CA VAL A 90 10.32 -13.62 1.95
C VAL A 90 10.54 -15.10 2.26
N THR A 91 9.62 -15.75 2.95
CA THR A 91 9.70 -17.18 3.29
C THR A 91 9.72 -18.05 2.02
N ALA A 92 8.98 -17.66 1.00
CA ALA A 92 8.99 -18.33 -0.31
C ALA A 92 10.24 -18.05 -1.17
N GLY A 93 11.14 -17.18 -0.71
CA GLY A 93 12.34 -16.81 -1.44
C GLY A 93 12.08 -15.94 -2.69
N VAL A 94 10.92 -15.31 -2.76
CA VAL A 94 10.54 -14.40 -3.85
C VAL A 94 11.31 -13.09 -3.76
N ILE A 95 11.40 -12.57 -2.54
CA ILE A 95 12.21 -11.39 -2.17
C ILE A 95 13.00 -11.68 -0.89
N GLY A 96 13.99 -10.85 -0.59
CA GLY A 96 14.63 -10.84 0.72
C GLY A 96 14.13 -9.67 1.57
N TRP A 97 14.41 -9.67 2.87
CA TRP A 97 14.11 -8.53 3.76
C TRP A 97 14.75 -7.22 3.29
N ASN A 98 15.88 -7.30 2.61
CA ASN A 98 16.58 -6.16 2.01
C ASN A 98 15.89 -5.59 0.77
N ALA A 99 14.84 -6.23 0.24
CA ALA A 99 14.02 -5.68 -0.84
C ALA A 99 13.18 -4.48 -0.38
N VAL A 100 12.89 -4.35 0.93
CA VAL A 100 12.28 -3.16 1.51
C VAL A 100 13.26 -2.00 1.43
N ARG A 101 13.03 -1.08 0.51
CA ARG A 101 13.94 0.01 0.16
C ARG A 101 14.01 1.07 1.25
N ALA A 102 12.84 1.51 1.72
CA ALA A 102 12.75 2.56 2.73
C ALA A 102 11.45 2.43 3.54
N ASP A 103 11.44 3.05 4.71
CA ASP A 103 10.23 3.31 5.48
C ASP A 103 9.84 4.80 5.41
N PHE A 104 8.73 5.18 6.03
CA PHE A 104 8.26 6.57 6.02
C PHE A 104 9.23 7.52 6.73
N TYR A 105 10.01 7.06 7.70
CA TYR A 105 11.04 7.87 8.33
C TYR A 105 12.22 8.16 7.39
N ASP A 106 12.59 7.18 6.54
CA ASP A 106 13.60 7.37 5.50
C ASP A 106 13.14 8.36 4.45
N LEU A 107 11.88 8.25 4.01
CA LEU A 107 11.28 9.14 3.02
C LEU A 107 11.14 10.57 3.57
N ALA A 108 10.59 10.72 4.77
CA ALA A 108 10.38 12.04 5.37
C ALA A 108 11.68 12.78 5.70
N SER A 109 12.75 12.03 6.04
CA SER A 109 14.06 12.63 6.31
C SER A 109 14.93 12.85 5.06
N GLY A 110 14.44 12.46 3.87
CA GLY A 110 15.20 12.58 2.63
C GLY A 110 16.35 11.56 2.49
N ARG A 111 16.43 10.55 3.36
CA ARG A 111 17.43 9.47 3.22
C ARG A 111 17.17 8.58 2.01
N HIS A 112 15.93 8.52 1.56
CA HIS A 112 15.54 7.84 0.33
C HIS A 112 14.65 8.76 -0.52
N PRO A 113 14.87 8.86 -1.84
CA PRO A 113 14.11 9.78 -2.72
C PRO A 113 12.67 9.32 -3.00
N GLY A 114 12.29 8.12 -2.61
CA GLY A 114 11.02 7.50 -3.00
C GLY A 114 11.08 6.94 -4.42
N ARG A 115 10.04 7.21 -5.21
CA ARG A 115 9.94 6.86 -6.63
C ARG A 115 11.04 7.56 -7.44
N THR A 116 11.73 6.82 -8.30
CA THR A 116 12.89 7.31 -9.06
C THR A 116 12.61 7.47 -10.56
N SER A 117 11.52 6.89 -11.07
CA SER A 117 11.09 7.06 -12.46
C SER A 117 9.57 7.03 -12.60
N ALA A 118 9.06 7.58 -13.70
CA ALA A 118 7.62 7.59 -13.99
C ALA A 118 7.05 6.18 -14.17
N ASP A 119 7.85 5.24 -14.68
CA ASP A 119 7.43 3.87 -14.95
C ASP A 119 7.63 2.92 -13.75
N GLU A 120 8.27 3.40 -12.67
CA GLU A 120 8.52 2.58 -11.49
C GLU A 120 7.22 2.21 -10.80
N ILE A 121 6.94 0.90 -10.67
CA ILE A 121 5.85 0.41 -9.84
C ILE A 121 6.29 0.51 -8.39
N THR A 122 5.49 1.12 -7.53
CA THR A 122 5.76 1.22 -6.09
C THR A 122 4.72 0.42 -5.30
N VAL A 123 5.18 -0.34 -4.33
CA VAL A 123 4.35 -1.11 -3.41
C VAL A 123 4.62 -0.60 -2.00
N CYS A 124 3.60 -0.13 -1.32
CA CYS A 124 3.68 0.32 0.07
C CYS A 124 2.88 -0.63 0.96
N LYS A 125 3.52 -1.26 1.93
CA LYS A 125 2.82 -2.04 2.95
C LYS A 125 2.75 -1.24 4.25
N ASN A 126 1.54 -0.91 4.66
CA ASN A 126 1.25 -0.43 6.00
C ASN A 126 1.21 -1.64 6.96
N VAL A 127 2.17 -1.72 7.87
CA VAL A 127 2.27 -2.81 8.85
C VAL A 127 1.52 -2.52 10.15
N GLY A 128 0.85 -1.34 10.24
CA GLY A 128 0.00 -0.97 11.38
C GLY A 128 0.74 -0.20 12.48
N GLY A 129 1.69 0.62 12.11
CA GLY A 129 2.36 1.49 13.07
C GLY A 129 1.42 2.55 13.64
N GLY A 130 1.24 2.59 14.99
CA GLY A 130 0.35 3.54 15.68
C GLY A 130 0.70 5.02 15.47
N HIS A 131 1.87 5.33 14.91
CA HIS A 131 2.26 6.69 14.52
C HIS A 131 1.36 7.26 13.42
N LEU A 132 0.82 6.43 12.51
CA LEU A 132 -0.10 6.89 11.47
C LEU A 132 -1.45 7.33 12.05
N ASP A 133 -1.96 6.58 13.04
CA ASP A 133 -3.18 6.93 13.77
C ASP A 133 -2.99 8.26 14.51
N LEU A 134 -1.85 8.43 15.18
CA LEU A 134 -1.51 9.66 15.89
C LEU A 134 -1.45 10.87 14.95
N PHE A 135 -0.72 10.77 13.84
CA PHE A 135 -0.61 11.86 12.87
C PHE A 135 -1.95 12.20 12.22
N THR A 136 -2.79 11.19 11.97
CA THR A 136 -4.14 11.40 11.43
C THR A 136 -5.01 12.14 12.43
N ALA A 137 -4.97 11.74 13.70
CA ALA A 137 -5.70 12.42 14.79
C ALA A 137 -5.24 13.88 14.97
N GLU A 138 -3.93 14.13 14.99
CA GLU A 138 -3.37 15.47 15.07
C GLU A 138 -3.78 16.35 13.89
N ALA A 139 -3.71 15.82 12.64
CA ALA A 139 -4.12 16.54 11.45
C ALA A 139 -5.61 16.91 11.49
N LEU A 140 -6.45 15.98 11.97
CA LEU A 140 -7.89 16.22 12.14
C LEU A 140 -8.15 17.33 13.17
N MET A 141 -7.51 17.28 14.34
CA MET A 141 -7.64 18.28 15.38
C MET A 141 -7.26 19.67 14.86
N GLN A 142 -6.11 19.79 14.20
CA GLN A 142 -5.67 21.05 13.58
C GLN A 142 -6.64 21.57 12.51
N ALA A 143 -7.27 20.67 11.73
CA ALA A 143 -8.25 21.05 10.73
C ALA A 143 -9.55 21.59 11.38
N LEU A 144 -9.97 21.02 12.50
CA LEU A 144 -11.14 21.47 13.26
C LEU A 144 -10.88 22.84 13.91
N GLU A 145 -9.72 23.04 14.52
CA GLU A 145 -9.32 24.32 15.13
C GLU A 145 -9.28 25.47 14.11
N ARG A 146 -8.90 25.19 12.86
CA ARG A 146 -8.89 26.19 11.78
C ARG A 146 -10.28 26.55 11.26
N ARG A 147 -11.30 25.77 11.56
CA ARG A 147 -12.70 26.00 11.11
C ARG A 147 -13.56 26.69 12.16
N GLY A 148 -13.12 26.75 13.44
CA GLY A 148 -13.79 27.48 14.52
C GLY A 148 -13.29 28.91 14.61
#